data_f1bb2cad2e4e8b089ee62f36e0d2e1bb
#
_entry.id   f1bb2cad2e4e8b089ee62f36e0d2e1bb
#
_cell.length_a   1.000
_cell.length_b   1.000
_cell.length_c   1.000
_cell.angle_alpha   90.00
_cell.angle_beta   90.00
_cell.angle_gamma   90.00
#
_symmetry.space_group_name_H-M   'P 1'
#
loop_
_entity.id
_entity.type
_entity.pdbx_description
1 polymer ?
#
loop_
_entity_poly.entity_id
_entity_poly.type
_entity_poly.pdbx_seq_one_letter_code
_entity_poly.pdbx_strand_id
1 'polypeptide(L)'
;MKLITIHPGMWKKEVKKYGYESSQLSRKQIADNLGWEYFYILTAPQIRVDWKEGYKKIGFESSEIINICNYQSDIGHDDLSVSQEDVIAKYPNGKINLINGFVASIEENGETMYFTSGLYLKKNKNNELEWYNKDGSVVLRARKYNPRREPTPIHIMSEQYLYYKDGMWLTDEDLLIKVLINLTDTNDIIIRDQHEIVHPKLWRFVENTNRNYYEYIHHNVLSSLMSNLRKKTKYLVASEMLTEVLQSQGYKANFIPPVVIDKNSRVKTNRNNPRSYCYVGNMTENKRLEMVIQAFSTLYSMGIDVEVTLYGGDEQSIREKFIDIKPNIKVAGYVDEVPYWKHDGYISASKRELFANACVEAMSFGLICILSNVDIAHRYYGHKNKDIILFDDIGELIGILKYLFYSENVNTQETIIFAEKYAIRNVVERFLEL
;
A
#
# COMPACT_ATOMS: atom_id res chain seq x y z
N MET A 1 -5.12 18.55 -15.62
CA MET A 1 -5.96 17.67 -14.79
C MET A 1 -5.07 16.99 -13.75
N LYS A 2 -5.59 16.75 -12.57
CA LYS A 2 -4.84 16.16 -11.47
C LYS A 2 -5.49 14.85 -11.02
N LEU A 3 -4.65 13.89 -10.65
CA LEU A 3 -5.06 12.68 -9.95
C LEU A 3 -4.59 12.79 -8.49
N ILE A 4 -5.54 12.89 -7.59
CA ILE A 4 -5.29 13.05 -6.17
C ILE A 4 -5.67 11.75 -5.46
N THR A 5 -4.74 11.20 -4.68
CA THR A 5 -5.03 10.05 -3.84
C THR A 5 -4.87 10.40 -2.37
N ILE A 6 -5.78 9.91 -1.53
CA ILE A 6 -5.86 10.23 -0.11
C ILE A 6 -5.74 8.95 0.69
N HIS A 7 -4.80 8.92 1.64
CA HIS A 7 -4.58 7.81 2.55
C HIS A 7 -4.12 8.31 3.92
N PRO A 8 -4.42 7.65 5.03
CA PRO A 8 -3.96 8.09 6.35
C PRO A 8 -2.45 8.23 6.48
N GLY A 9 -1.70 7.47 5.70
CA GLY A 9 -0.27 7.32 5.86
C GLY A 9 0.06 6.26 6.90
N MET A 10 1.23 5.65 6.79
CA MET A 10 1.68 4.65 7.76
C MET A 10 2.92 5.14 8.50
N TRP A 11 2.87 4.99 9.82
CA TRP A 11 3.98 5.25 10.74
C TRP A 11 5.06 4.18 10.59
N LYS A 12 5.77 4.13 9.48
CA LYS A 12 6.86 3.16 9.32
C LYS A 12 8.20 3.85 9.31
N LYS A 13 9.16 3.26 10.03
CA LYS A 13 10.56 3.68 10.00
C LYS A 13 11.15 3.55 8.60
N GLU A 14 10.63 2.60 7.81
CA GLU A 14 10.98 2.38 6.42
C GLU A 14 9.69 2.25 5.59
N VAL A 15 9.58 3.02 4.53
CA VAL A 15 8.54 2.85 3.51
C VAL A 15 9.01 1.77 2.55
N LYS A 16 8.22 0.72 2.38
CA LYS A 16 8.49 -0.40 1.46
C LYS A 16 7.37 -0.46 0.44
N LYS A 17 7.66 -0.99 -0.75
CA LYS A 17 6.65 -1.23 -1.79
C LYS A 17 5.73 -2.40 -1.40
N TYR A 18 4.80 -2.16 -0.50
CA TYR A 18 3.75 -3.11 -0.15
C TYR A 18 2.39 -2.61 -0.63
N GLY A 19 1.43 -3.50 -0.73
CA GLY A 19 0.02 -3.30 -1.01
C GLY A 19 -0.43 -1.87 -1.34
N TYR A 20 -0.57 -1.00 -0.35
CA TYR A 20 -1.01 0.38 -0.56
C TYR A 20 -0.01 1.22 -1.34
N GLU A 21 1.28 1.14 -1.02
CA GLU A 21 2.33 1.91 -1.70
C GLU A 21 2.45 1.48 -3.16
N SER A 22 2.34 0.18 -3.47
CA SER A 22 2.31 -0.32 -4.85
C SER A 22 1.09 0.21 -5.61
N SER A 23 -0.07 0.27 -4.97
CA SER A 23 -1.29 0.85 -5.55
C SER A 23 -1.13 2.34 -5.86
N GLN A 24 -0.50 3.11 -4.96
CA GLN A 24 -0.23 4.53 -5.17
C GLN A 24 0.76 4.76 -6.33
N LEU A 25 1.83 3.96 -6.40
CA LEU A 25 2.80 4.02 -7.50
C LEU A 25 2.14 3.68 -8.84
N SER A 26 1.25 2.70 -8.88
CA SER A 26 0.50 2.37 -10.09
C SER A 26 -0.40 3.53 -10.54
N ARG A 27 -1.04 4.25 -9.62
CA ARG A 27 -1.84 5.44 -9.93
C ARG A 27 -0.97 6.60 -10.41
N LYS A 28 0.22 6.76 -9.81
CA LYS A 28 1.21 7.73 -10.33
C LYS A 28 1.59 7.38 -11.77
N GLN A 29 1.92 6.13 -12.07
CA GLN A 29 2.23 5.69 -13.44
C GLN A 29 1.08 5.96 -14.41
N ILE A 30 -0.19 5.79 -13.99
CA ILE A 30 -1.36 6.12 -14.78
C ILE A 30 -1.41 7.63 -15.05
N ALA A 31 -1.22 8.46 -14.02
CA ALA A 31 -1.21 9.91 -14.15
C ALA A 31 -0.08 10.38 -15.10
N ASP A 32 1.12 9.84 -14.94
CA ASP A 32 2.29 10.13 -15.80
C ASP A 32 1.99 9.78 -17.28
N ASN A 33 1.37 8.63 -17.54
CA ASN A 33 0.96 8.22 -18.90
C ASN A 33 -0.11 9.13 -19.52
N LEU A 34 -0.95 9.74 -18.69
CA LEU A 34 -1.99 10.67 -19.12
C LEU A 34 -1.51 12.13 -19.20
N GLY A 35 -0.28 12.42 -18.77
CA GLY A 35 0.22 13.78 -18.66
C GLY A 35 -0.50 14.59 -17.57
N TRP A 36 -0.99 13.93 -16.52
CA TRP A 36 -1.66 14.55 -15.39
C TRP A 36 -0.70 14.75 -14.23
N GLU A 37 -0.92 15.80 -13.43
CA GLU A 37 -0.23 15.96 -12.15
C GLU A 37 -0.76 14.92 -11.15
N TYR A 38 0.15 14.34 -10.36
CA TYR A 38 -0.20 13.37 -9.32
C TYR A 38 0.05 13.95 -7.93
N PHE A 39 -0.88 13.74 -6.99
CA PHE A 39 -0.71 14.11 -5.58
C PHE A 39 -1.15 12.99 -4.65
N TYR A 40 -0.28 12.68 -3.70
CA TYR A 40 -0.53 11.73 -2.63
C TYR A 40 -0.71 12.46 -1.30
N ILE A 41 -1.93 12.54 -0.80
CA ILE A 41 -2.29 13.26 0.42
C ILE A 41 -2.32 12.30 1.60
N LEU A 42 -1.52 12.59 2.62
CA LEU A 42 -1.44 11.87 3.88
C LEU A 42 -2.22 12.62 4.97
N THR A 43 -3.19 11.96 5.60
CA THR A 43 -4.05 12.60 6.62
C THR A 43 -3.54 12.43 8.05
N ALA A 44 -2.73 11.40 8.35
CA ALA A 44 -2.12 11.25 9.66
C ALA A 44 -0.94 12.24 9.86
N PRO A 45 -0.77 12.83 11.06
CA PRO A 45 0.37 13.68 11.35
C PRO A 45 1.71 12.98 11.12
N GLN A 46 2.60 13.61 10.36
CA GLN A 46 3.97 13.12 10.15
C GLN A 46 4.91 13.85 11.09
N ILE A 47 5.39 13.15 12.11
CA ILE A 47 6.22 13.72 13.17
C ILE A 47 7.71 13.69 12.79
N ARG A 48 8.15 12.70 12.01
CA ARG A 48 9.55 12.58 11.59
C ARG A 48 9.89 13.59 10.51
N VAL A 49 11.06 14.18 10.60
CA VAL A 49 11.56 15.16 9.62
C VAL A 49 11.89 14.53 8.27
N ASP A 50 12.31 13.27 8.28
CA ASP A 50 12.72 12.49 7.11
C ASP A 50 11.59 11.63 6.49
N TRP A 51 10.35 11.92 6.83
CA TRP A 51 9.21 11.09 6.40
C TRP A 51 9.04 11.03 4.87
N LYS A 52 9.36 12.10 4.15
CA LYS A 52 9.32 12.12 2.69
C LYS A 52 10.40 11.25 2.04
N GLU A 53 11.57 11.11 2.66
CA GLU A 53 12.67 10.32 2.12
C GLU A 53 12.30 8.84 1.90
N GLY A 54 11.46 8.29 2.77
CA GLY A 54 10.93 6.94 2.60
C GLY A 54 10.11 6.78 1.31
N TYR A 55 9.27 7.76 1.00
CA TYR A 55 8.44 7.76 -0.21
C TYR A 55 9.28 8.04 -1.47
N LYS A 56 10.27 8.94 -1.41
CA LYS A 56 11.21 9.18 -2.52
C LYS A 56 11.94 7.91 -2.93
N LYS A 57 12.42 7.11 -1.95
CA LYS A 57 13.11 5.85 -2.21
C LYS A 57 12.28 4.83 -2.97
N ILE A 58 10.97 4.89 -2.90
CA ILE A 58 10.08 3.97 -3.62
C ILE A 58 9.52 4.56 -4.91
N GLY A 59 9.82 5.81 -5.26
CA GLY A 59 9.55 6.39 -6.59
C GLY A 59 8.60 7.57 -6.62
N PHE A 60 8.33 8.25 -5.47
CA PHE A 60 7.57 9.50 -5.46
C PHE A 60 8.51 10.71 -5.48
N GLU A 61 8.07 11.79 -6.11
CA GLU A 61 8.71 13.08 -5.99
C GLU A 61 8.23 13.81 -4.71
N SER A 62 9.08 14.65 -4.13
CA SER A 62 8.76 15.36 -2.89
C SER A 62 7.54 16.27 -3.02
N SER A 63 7.39 16.92 -4.19
CA SER A 63 6.27 17.79 -4.53
C SER A 63 4.93 17.06 -4.65
N GLU A 64 4.96 15.76 -4.92
CA GLU A 64 3.77 14.92 -5.07
C GLU A 64 3.17 14.52 -3.72
N ILE A 65 3.93 14.64 -2.62
CA ILE A 65 3.50 14.13 -1.32
C ILE A 65 3.12 15.29 -0.39
N ILE A 66 1.88 15.32 0.01
CA ILE A 66 1.30 16.36 0.86
C ILE A 66 0.81 15.74 2.17
N ASN A 67 1.22 16.30 3.30
CA ASN A 67 0.61 16.00 4.60
C ASN A 67 -0.32 17.15 5.03
N ILE A 68 -1.55 16.84 5.43
CA ILE A 68 -2.56 17.86 5.74
C ILE A 68 -2.16 18.79 6.90
N CYS A 69 -1.39 18.32 7.87
CA CYS A 69 -0.91 19.12 8.99
C CYS A 69 0.24 20.03 8.55
N ASN A 70 1.23 19.47 7.85
CA ASN A 70 2.39 20.21 7.39
C ASN A 70 2.04 21.25 6.32
N TYR A 71 0.99 21.01 5.55
CA TYR A 71 0.44 21.96 4.57
C TYR A 71 -0.06 23.26 5.21
N GLN A 72 -0.30 23.28 6.54
CA GLN A 72 -0.76 24.47 7.24
C GLN A 72 0.39 25.44 7.58
N SER A 73 1.65 25.00 7.49
CA SER A 73 2.86 25.78 7.80
C SER A 73 3.53 26.30 6.53
N ASP A 74 4.18 27.44 6.59
CA ASP A 74 5.02 27.98 5.51
C ASP A 74 6.48 27.49 5.56
N ILE A 75 6.81 26.62 6.51
CA ILE A 75 8.13 25.99 6.62
C ILE A 75 8.21 24.83 5.61
N GLY A 76 9.24 24.85 4.76
CA GLY A 76 9.54 23.76 3.84
C GLY A 76 9.93 22.47 4.57
N HIS A 77 9.55 21.31 4.00
CA HIS A 77 9.80 20.00 4.58
C HIS A 77 10.75 19.13 3.73
N ASP A 78 11.40 19.73 2.73
CA ASP A 78 12.20 19.00 1.76
C ASP A 78 13.68 18.91 2.12
N ASP A 79 14.21 19.91 2.85
CA ASP A 79 15.62 19.99 3.21
C ASP A 79 15.85 20.27 4.69
N LEU A 80 16.74 19.48 5.29
CA LEU A 80 17.31 19.76 6.60
C LEU A 80 18.42 20.79 6.41
N SER A 81 18.32 21.95 7.04
CA SER A 81 19.32 23.02 6.90
C SER A 81 19.76 23.67 8.20
N VAL A 82 19.14 23.28 9.33
CA VAL A 82 19.48 23.85 10.64
C VAL A 82 20.76 23.22 11.19
N SER A 83 21.79 24.04 11.42
CA SER A 83 23.07 23.60 11.97
C SER A 83 22.98 23.34 13.48
N GLN A 84 23.93 22.59 14.02
CA GLN A 84 24.01 22.35 15.46
C GLN A 84 24.31 23.64 16.23
N GLU A 85 25.10 24.54 15.65
CA GLU A 85 25.48 25.82 16.25
C GLU A 85 24.28 26.74 16.43
N ASP A 86 23.34 26.74 15.46
CA ASP A 86 22.12 27.56 15.50
C ASP A 86 21.19 27.24 16.66
N VAL A 87 21.28 26.06 17.23
CA VAL A 87 20.32 25.56 18.22
C VAL A 87 20.92 25.36 19.60
N ILE A 88 22.23 25.12 19.75
CA ILE A 88 22.90 24.93 21.06
C ILE A 88 22.71 26.14 21.97
N ALA A 89 22.82 27.35 21.44
CA ALA A 89 22.62 28.57 22.23
C ALA A 89 21.20 28.66 22.81
N LYS A 90 20.22 28.16 22.12
CA LYS A 90 18.80 28.20 22.52
C LYS A 90 18.40 27.01 23.38
N TYR A 91 19.06 25.87 23.22
CA TYR A 91 18.76 24.59 23.89
C TYR A 91 20.05 23.97 24.45
N PRO A 92 20.69 24.58 25.47
CA PRO A 92 22.04 24.22 25.92
C PRO A 92 22.11 22.83 26.56
N ASN A 93 21.00 22.34 27.11
CA ASN A 93 20.92 21.01 27.76
C ASN A 93 20.19 19.96 26.89
N GLY A 94 19.85 20.31 25.65
CA GLY A 94 19.08 19.48 24.77
C GLY A 94 19.89 18.31 24.22
N LYS A 95 19.28 17.12 24.20
CA LYS A 95 19.81 15.96 23.47
C LYS A 95 19.52 16.10 21.99
N ILE A 96 20.57 16.37 21.21
CA ILE A 96 20.49 16.63 19.78
C ILE A 96 20.53 15.32 19.01
N ASN A 97 19.61 15.16 18.04
CA ASN A 97 19.63 14.11 17.03
C ASN A 97 19.93 14.73 15.66
N LEU A 98 20.94 14.20 14.98
CA LEU A 98 21.39 14.67 13.66
C LEU A 98 20.99 13.68 12.57
N ILE A 99 20.62 14.22 11.40
CA ILE A 99 20.46 13.48 10.16
C ILE A 99 21.29 14.21 9.10
N ASN A 100 22.22 13.51 8.45
CA ASN A 100 23.13 14.07 7.43
C ASN A 100 23.89 15.34 7.90
N GLY A 101 24.24 15.41 9.20
CA GLY A 101 24.96 16.55 9.78
C GLY A 101 24.10 17.73 10.19
N PHE A 102 22.81 17.73 9.91
CA PHE A 102 21.87 18.78 10.33
C PHE A 102 21.01 18.34 11.50
N VAL A 103 20.53 19.31 12.29
CA VAL A 103 19.66 19.03 13.43
C VAL A 103 18.29 18.59 12.96
N ALA A 104 17.94 17.35 13.28
CA ALA A 104 16.61 16.78 13.01
C ALA A 104 15.67 16.97 14.18
N SER A 105 16.15 16.79 15.42
CA SER A 105 15.36 17.02 16.62
C SER A 105 16.23 17.29 17.85
N ILE A 106 15.63 17.94 18.84
CA ILE A 106 16.21 18.19 20.17
C ILE A 106 15.21 17.77 21.21
N GLU A 107 15.67 16.99 22.20
CA GLU A 107 14.90 16.64 23.38
C GLU A 107 15.41 17.42 24.59
N GLU A 108 14.56 18.24 25.19
CA GLU A 108 14.87 19.00 26.41
C GLU A 108 13.63 19.12 27.29
N ASN A 109 13.79 18.89 28.61
CA ASN A 109 12.73 19.00 29.61
C ASN A 109 11.44 18.20 29.31
N GLY A 110 11.54 17.07 28.61
CA GLY A 110 10.41 16.21 28.22
C GLY A 110 9.63 16.73 27.01
N GLU A 111 10.17 17.69 26.30
CA GLU A 111 9.68 18.18 25.03
C GLU A 111 10.61 17.77 23.89
N THR A 112 10.07 17.59 22.70
CA THR A 112 10.86 17.32 21.49
C THR A 112 10.54 18.37 20.44
N MET A 113 11.56 19.10 20.01
CA MET A 113 11.51 20.07 18.92
C MET A 113 12.06 19.42 17.65
N TYR A 114 11.36 19.53 16.53
CA TYR A 114 11.74 18.99 15.23
C TYR A 114 12.03 20.11 14.25
N PHE A 115 13.11 19.97 13.49
CA PHE A 115 13.64 20.99 12.60
C PHE A 115 13.76 20.48 11.16
N THR A 116 13.44 21.37 10.20
CA THR A 116 13.79 21.23 8.78
C THR A 116 14.59 22.45 8.35
N SER A 117 14.02 23.42 7.66
CA SER A 117 14.62 24.74 7.44
C SER A 117 14.44 25.70 8.63
N GLY A 118 13.78 25.23 9.69
CA GLY A 118 13.49 25.95 10.95
C GLY A 118 12.76 25.00 11.91
N LEU A 119 12.37 25.51 13.10
CA LEU A 119 11.51 24.76 14.03
C LEU A 119 10.11 24.63 13.42
N TYR A 120 9.76 23.46 12.91
CA TYR A 120 8.45 23.27 12.30
C TYR A 120 7.42 22.58 13.20
N LEU A 121 7.87 21.74 14.14
CA LEU A 121 7.00 20.96 15.01
C LEU A 121 7.59 20.84 16.42
N LYS A 122 6.77 21.04 17.43
CA LYS A 122 7.08 20.75 18.82
C LYS A 122 6.12 19.69 19.36
N LYS A 123 6.64 18.70 20.07
CA LYS A 123 5.89 17.71 20.82
C LYS A 123 6.16 17.92 22.30
N ASN A 124 5.12 18.20 23.09
CA ASN A 124 5.27 18.38 24.52
C ASN A 124 5.20 17.04 25.29
N LYS A 125 5.47 17.09 26.60
CA LYS A 125 5.42 15.92 27.51
C LYS A 125 4.06 15.19 27.57
N ASN A 126 2.98 15.84 27.17
CA ASN A 126 1.64 15.27 27.09
C ASN A 126 1.34 14.66 25.71
N ASN A 127 2.32 14.61 24.81
CA ASN A 127 2.20 14.20 23.40
C ASN A 127 1.27 15.11 22.58
N GLU A 128 1.07 16.36 22.98
CA GLU A 128 0.43 17.36 22.15
C GLU A 128 1.44 17.92 21.15
N LEU A 129 0.96 18.29 19.96
CA LEU A 129 1.78 18.74 18.84
C LEU A 129 1.46 20.20 18.50
N GLU A 130 2.48 20.98 18.18
CA GLU A 130 2.36 22.36 17.71
C GLU A 130 3.20 22.54 16.44
N TRP A 131 2.56 22.99 15.35
CA TRP A 131 3.24 23.35 14.10
C TRP A 131 3.49 24.85 14.06
N TYR A 132 4.63 25.22 13.52
CA TYR A 132 5.12 26.60 13.50
C TYR A 132 5.28 27.10 12.07
N ASN A 133 5.11 28.42 11.89
CA ASN A 133 5.53 29.15 10.71
C ASN A 133 6.99 29.64 10.87
N LYS A 134 7.58 30.16 9.79
CA LYS A 134 8.94 30.73 9.76
C LYS A 134 9.12 31.89 10.76
N ASP A 135 8.07 32.65 11.01
CA ASP A 135 8.09 33.74 11.99
C ASP A 135 8.00 33.27 13.46
N GLY A 136 7.91 31.96 13.68
CA GLY A 136 7.77 31.33 15.00
C GLY A 136 6.35 31.34 15.55
N SER A 137 5.36 31.81 14.81
CA SER A 137 3.95 31.70 15.20
C SER A 137 3.45 30.28 15.13
N VAL A 138 2.57 29.87 16.08
CA VAL A 138 1.92 28.56 16.05
C VAL A 138 0.74 28.59 15.09
N VAL A 139 0.81 27.79 14.04
CA VAL A 139 -0.21 27.73 12.99
C VAL A 139 -1.25 26.64 13.20
N LEU A 140 -0.87 25.57 13.91
CA LEU A 140 -1.75 24.45 14.19
C LEU A 140 -1.33 23.80 15.51
N ARG A 141 -2.31 23.43 16.34
CA ARG A 141 -2.11 22.57 17.51
C ARG A 141 -2.89 21.29 17.34
N ALA A 142 -2.36 20.18 17.86
CA ALA A 142 -3.09 18.93 17.89
C ALA A 142 -2.90 18.22 19.22
N ARG A 143 -3.96 17.56 19.68
CA ARG A 143 -3.92 16.64 20.82
C ARG A 143 -4.61 15.34 20.49
N LYS A 144 -4.19 14.25 21.12
CA LYS A 144 -4.90 12.98 20.98
C LYS A 144 -6.32 13.12 21.53
N TYR A 145 -7.28 12.62 20.79
CA TYR A 145 -8.67 12.54 21.24
C TYR A 145 -8.80 11.53 22.39
N ASN A 146 -9.60 11.87 23.39
CA ASN A 146 -9.89 10.98 24.50
C ASN A 146 -11.40 10.66 24.57
N PRO A 147 -11.81 9.47 24.09
CA PRO A 147 -13.23 9.10 24.06
C PRO A 147 -13.90 9.01 25.44
N ARG A 148 -13.12 8.97 26.53
CA ARG A 148 -13.67 8.95 27.91
C ARG A 148 -14.02 10.33 28.44
N ARG A 149 -13.54 11.39 27.81
CA ARG A 149 -13.69 12.78 28.27
C ARG A 149 -14.50 13.67 27.34
N GLU A 150 -14.76 13.21 26.13
CA GLU A 150 -15.34 14.02 25.07
C GLU A 150 -16.49 13.28 24.39
N PRO A 151 -17.63 13.95 24.12
CA PRO A 151 -18.71 13.37 23.38
C PRO A 151 -18.17 12.97 21.99
N THR A 152 -18.43 11.72 21.62
CA THR A 152 -17.93 11.10 20.41
C THR A 152 -18.36 11.89 19.17
N PRO A 153 -17.44 12.52 18.45
CA PRO A 153 -17.70 12.79 17.06
C PRO A 153 -17.56 11.47 16.31
N ILE A 154 -18.52 11.19 15.53
CA ILE A 154 -18.78 10.01 14.75
C ILE A 154 -17.51 9.46 14.09
N HIS A 155 -17.23 8.16 14.32
CA HIS A 155 -16.29 7.29 13.62
C HIS A 155 -14.86 7.81 13.42
N ILE A 156 -14.02 7.45 14.34
CA ILE A 156 -12.65 7.92 14.44
C ILE A 156 -11.68 6.74 14.44
N MET A 157 -10.63 6.76 13.59
CA MET A 157 -9.56 5.77 13.54
C MET A 157 -8.78 5.67 14.85
N SER A 158 -7.99 4.60 15.00
CA SER A 158 -7.32 4.19 16.25
C SER A 158 -6.32 5.17 16.84
N GLU A 159 -5.90 6.22 16.11
CA GLU A 159 -5.03 7.27 16.62
C GLU A 159 -5.47 8.64 16.14
N GLN A 160 -6.42 9.23 16.85
CA GLN A 160 -7.03 10.45 16.41
C GLN A 160 -6.50 11.68 17.10
N TYR A 161 -6.38 12.72 16.28
CA TYR A 161 -6.04 14.03 16.76
C TYR A 161 -7.22 14.99 16.55
N LEU A 162 -7.47 15.82 17.55
CA LEU A 162 -8.23 17.04 17.39
C LEU A 162 -7.25 18.18 17.15
N TYR A 163 -7.56 19.01 16.19
CA TYR A 163 -6.72 20.11 15.75
C TYR A 163 -7.33 21.43 16.20
N TYR A 164 -6.50 22.35 16.65
CA TYR A 164 -6.91 23.70 17.03
C TYR A 164 -6.25 24.72 16.11
N LYS A 165 -7.05 25.50 15.39
CA LYS A 165 -6.60 26.54 14.48
C LYS A 165 -7.61 27.69 14.46
N ASP A 166 -7.13 28.93 14.46
CA ASP A 166 -7.94 30.16 14.33
C ASP A 166 -9.12 30.21 15.33
N GLY A 167 -8.89 29.79 16.58
CA GLY A 167 -9.92 29.80 17.62
C GLY A 167 -10.89 28.63 17.60
N MET A 168 -10.76 27.67 16.67
CA MET A 168 -11.69 26.57 16.48
C MET A 168 -11.02 25.20 16.60
N TRP A 169 -11.78 24.23 17.14
CA TRP A 169 -11.42 22.81 17.06
C TRP A 169 -11.85 22.23 15.72
N LEU A 170 -10.92 21.54 15.06
CA LEU A 170 -11.06 20.94 13.73
C LEU A 170 -10.79 19.44 13.81
N THR A 171 -11.31 18.71 12.83
CA THR A 171 -10.98 17.30 12.57
C THR A 171 -9.98 17.20 11.42
N ASP A 172 -9.44 16.01 11.17
CA ASP A 172 -8.65 15.71 9.98
C ASP A 172 -9.42 15.97 8.68
N GLU A 173 -10.75 15.70 8.67
CA GLU A 173 -11.61 16.04 7.53
C GLU A 173 -11.62 17.55 7.22
N ASP A 174 -11.70 18.39 8.25
CA ASP A 174 -11.70 19.83 8.07
C ASP A 174 -10.39 20.33 7.46
N LEU A 175 -9.25 19.79 7.92
CA LEU A 175 -7.94 20.09 7.34
C LEU A 175 -7.81 19.56 5.91
N LEU A 176 -8.26 18.33 5.64
CA LEU A 176 -8.26 17.73 4.33
C LEU A 176 -9.09 18.55 3.34
N ILE A 177 -10.30 18.97 3.72
CA ILE A 177 -11.16 19.80 2.87
C ILE A 177 -10.48 21.12 2.51
N LYS A 178 -9.78 21.77 3.46
CA LYS A 178 -8.99 22.98 3.18
C LYS A 178 -7.90 22.73 2.13
N VAL A 179 -7.19 21.61 2.24
CA VAL A 179 -6.19 21.21 1.23
C VAL A 179 -6.84 20.99 -0.12
N LEU A 180 -7.95 20.27 -0.18
CA LEU A 180 -8.65 19.97 -1.43
C LEU A 180 -9.22 21.22 -2.11
N ILE A 181 -9.75 22.20 -1.36
CA ILE A 181 -10.22 23.48 -1.91
C ILE A 181 -9.12 24.19 -2.67
N ASN A 182 -7.90 24.20 -2.12
CA ASN A 182 -6.77 24.92 -2.70
C ASN A 182 -6.09 24.13 -3.84
N LEU A 183 -6.14 22.79 -3.79
CA LEU A 183 -5.39 21.93 -4.70
C LEU A 183 -6.19 21.49 -5.91
N THR A 184 -7.53 21.38 -5.82
CA THR A 184 -8.36 20.67 -6.80
C THR A 184 -9.45 21.51 -7.44
N ASP A 185 -9.73 21.19 -8.70
CA ASP A 185 -10.88 21.67 -9.48
C ASP A 185 -11.92 20.56 -9.70
N THR A 186 -13.05 20.90 -10.35
CA THR A 186 -14.14 19.94 -10.63
C THR A 186 -13.77 18.86 -11.64
N ASN A 187 -12.76 19.10 -12.47
CA ASN A 187 -12.28 18.14 -13.47
C ASN A 187 -11.26 17.14 -12.91
N ASP A 188 -10.71 17.42 -11.72
CA ASP A 188 -9.71 16.56 -11.12
C ASP A 188 -10.32 15.30 -10.52
N ILE A 189 -9.58 14.19 -10.54
CA ILE A 189 -10.02 12.93 -9.96
C ILE A 189 -9.46 12.80 -8.54
N ILE A 190 -10.34 12.60 -7.58
CA ILE A 190 -9.99 12.40 -6.18
C ILE A 190 -10.33 10.96 -5.80
N ILE A 191 -9.33 10.18 -5.40
CA ILE A 191 -9.49 8.80 -4.94
C ILE A 191 -9.09 8.74 -3.47
N ARG A 192 -9.98 8.26 -2.63
CA ARG A 192 -9.69 7.98 -1.24
C ARG A 192 -9.56 6.48 -1.03
N ASP A 193 -8.42 6.06 -0.52
CA ASP A 193 -8.24 4.72 0.05
C ASP A 193 -8.85 4.64 1.45
N GLN A 194 -9.29 3.48 1.88
CA GLN A 194 -9.97 3.24 3.18
C GLN A 194 -11.43 3.68 3.24
N HIS A 195 -12.26 3.01 2.47
CA HIS A 195 -13.73 3.12 2.53
C HIS A 195 -14.36 2.75 3.90
N GLU A 196 -13.61 2.10 4.79
CA GLU A 196 -14.10 1.66 6.13
C GLU A 196 -14.39 2.82 7.07
N ILE A 197 -13.87 4.01 6.78
CA ILE A 197 -14.00 5.17 7.63
C ILE A 197 -14.99 6.14 7.01
N VAL A 198 -16.03 6.43 7.77
CA VAL A 198 -17.07 7.37 7.36
C VAL A 198 -16.57 8.79 7.52
N HIS A 199 -16.58 9.58 6.44
CA HIS A 199 -16.19 10.99 6.42
C HIS A 199 -17.36 11.88 5.96
N PRO A 200 -18.32 12.18 6.82
CA PRO A 200 -19.56 12.87 6.43
C PRO A 200 -19.34 14.31 5.93
N LYS A 201 -18.33 15.02 6.44
CA LYS A 201 -18.00 16.38 5.97
C LYS A 201 -17.38 16.34 4.58
N LEU A 202 -16.46 15.40 4.33
CA LEU A 202 -15.84 15.20 3.02
C LEU A 202 -16.89 14.84 1.96
N TRP A 203 -17.81 13.92 2.28
CA TRP A 203 -18.90 13.57 1.38
C TRP A 203 -19.78 14.77 1.03
N ARG A 204 -20.20 15.57 2.02
CA ARG A 204 -20.97 16.80 1.76
C ARG A 204 -20.19 17.79 0.91
N PHE A 205 -18.90 17.94 1.18
CA PHE A 205 -18.03 18.82 0.40
C PHE A 205 -17.99 18.40 -1.07
N VAL A 206 -17.70 17.13 -1.38
CA VAL A 206 -17.61 16.65 -2.76
C VAL A 206 -18.96 16.67 -3.48
N GLU A 207 -20.06 16.35 -2.79
CA GLU A 207 -21.43 16.45 -3.33
C GLU A 207 -21.79 17.91 -3.67
N ASN A 208 -21.53 18.85 -2.75
CA ASN A 208 -21.87 20.28 -2.92
C ASN A 208 -21.01 20.98 -3.97
N THR A 209 -19.80 20.50 -4.21
CA THR A 209 -18.85 21.10 -5.15
C THR A 209 -18.75 20.34 -6.47
N ASN A 210 -19.57 19.29 -6.65
CA ASN A 210 -19.62 18.44 -7.85
C ASN A 210 -18.23 17.94 -8.29
N ARG A 211 -17.36 17.56 -7.35
CA ARG A 211 -16.03 17.01 -7.63
C ARG A 211 -16.10 15.55 -8.02
N ASN A 212 -15.21 15.10 -8.89
CA ASN A 212 -15.04 13.70 -9.25
C ASN A 212 -14.35 12.93 -8.12
N TYR A 213 -15.14 12.37 -7.22
CA TYR A 213 -14.68 11.67 -6.02
C TYR A 213 -15.04 10.20 -6.06
N TYR A 214 -14.06 9.36 -5.70
CA TYR A 214 -14.20 7.92 -5.63
C TYR A 214 -13.64 7.39 -4.31
N GLU A 215 -14.27 6.34 -3.79
CA GLU A 215 -13.71 5.55 -2.70
C GLU A 215 -13.17 4.23 -3.25
N TYR A 216 -11.92 3.91 -2.89
CA TYR A 216 -11.25 2.72 -3.37
C TYR A 216 -11.37 1.58 -2.36
N ILE A 217 -11.89 0.44 -2.80
CA ILE A 217 -12.14 -0.74 -1.97
C ILE A 217 -10.99 -1.73 -2.14
N HIS A 218 -10.20 -1.91 -1.09
CA HIS A 218 -9.06 -2.84 -1.03
C HIS A 218 -9.36 -4.14 -0.28
N HIS A 219 -10.46 -4.24 0.47
CA HIS A 219 -10.70 -5.34 1.41
C HIS A 219 -11.87 -6.23 1.03
N ASN A 220 -11.76 -7.50 1.46
CA ASN A 220 -12.63 -8.62 1.12
C ASN A 220 -13.80 -8.85 2.10
N VAL A 221 -13.93 -8.05 3.15
CA VAL A 221 -14.91 -8.33 4.21
C VAL A 221 -16.27 -7.77 3.82
N LEU A 222 -16.99 -8.54 3.00
CA LEU A 222 -18.32 -8.16 2.49
C LEU A 222 -19.31 -7.73 3.57
N SER A 223 -19.34 -8.40 4.73
CA SER A 223 -20.31 -8.09 5.78
C SER A 223 -20.07 -6.74 6.46
N SER A 224 -18.82 -6.37 6.75
CA SER A 224 -18.49 -5.05 7.29
C SER A 224 -18.49 -3.96 6.21
N LEU A 225 -18.17 -4.32 4.97
CA LEU A 225 -18.20 -3.43 3.83
C LEU A 225 -19.60 -2.91 3.56
N MET A 226 -20.58 -3.82 3.44
CA MET A 226 -21.95 -3.50 3.02
C MET A 226 -22.65 -2.52 3.95
N SER A 227 -22.35 -2.55 5.26
CA SER A 227 -22.98 -1.64 6.24
C SER A 227 -22.58 -0.18 6.07
N ASN A 228 -21.43 0.09 5.43
CA ASN A 228 -20.84 1.43 5.33
C ASN A 228 -20.94 2.03 3.92
N LEU A 229 -21.39 1.25 2.92
CA LEU A 229 -21.50 1.75 1.55
C LEU A 229 -22.74 2.65 1.34
N ARG A 230 -22.55 3.68 0.54
CA ARG A 230 -23.60 4.64 0.14
C ARG A 230 -23.94 4.51 -1.35
N LYS A 231 -25.22 4.45 -1.69
CA LYS A 231 -25.69 4.34 -3.08
C LYS A 231 -25.27 5.54 -3.97
N LYS A 232 -25.07 6.70 -3.38
CA LYS A 232 -24.68 7.93 -4.12
C LYS A 232 -23.17 8.02 -4.38
N THR A 233 -22.35 7.33 -3.61
CA THR A 233 -20.88 7.36 -3.74
C THR A 233 -20.45 6.51 -4.94
N LYS A 234 -19.45 6.97 -5.68
CA LYS A 234 -18.77 6.21 -6.72
C LYS A 234 -17.64 5.40 -6.10
N TYR A 235 -17.54 4.13 -6.47
CA TYR A 235 -16.51 3.23 -5.94
C TYR A 235 -15.56 2.76 -7.04
N LEU A 236 -14.28 2.73 -6.74
CA LEU A 236 -13.29 1.96 -7.48
C LEU A 236 -12.99 0.70 -6.67
N VAL A 237 -12.91 -0.43 -7.32
CA VAL A 237 -12.83 -1.72 -6.64
C VAL A 237 -11.63 -2.51 -7.18
N ALA A 238 -10.82 -3.04 -6.27
CA ALA A 238 -9.63 -3.82 -6.62
C ALA A 238 -9.94 -5.23 -7.18
N SER A 239 -11.21 -5.62 -7.28
CA SER A 239 -11.62 -6.95 -7.74
C SER A 239 -12.76 -6.86 -8.74
N GLU A 240 -12.60 -7.50 -9.90
CA GLU A 240 -13.67 -7.59 -10.91
C GLU A 240 -14.92 -8.29 -10.35
N MET A 241 -14.74 -9.41 -9.64
CA MET A 241 -15.85 -10.14 -9.05
C MET A 241 -16.62 -9.29 -8.02
N LEU A 242 -15.92 -8.58 -7.14
CA LEU A 242 -16.58 -7.70 -6.17
C LEU A 242 -17.25 -6.52 -6.86
N THR A 243 -16.70 -6.02 -7.96
CA THR A 243 -17.34 -4.98 -8.77
C THR A 243 -18.68 -5.45 -9.32
N GLU A 244 -18.74 -6.64 -9.91
CA GLU A 244 -19.98 -7.25 -10.41
C GLU A 244 -21.03 -7.41 -9.29
N VAL A 245 -20.61 -7.88 -8.10
CA VAL A 245 -21.49 -8.00 -6.93
C VAL A 245 -22.06 -6.64 -6.53
N LEU A 246 -21.23 -5.61 -6.43
CA LEU A 246 -21.68 -4.26 -6.04
C LEU A 246 -22.63 -3.66 -7.08
N GLN A 247 -22.31 -3.81 -8.36
CA GLN A 247 -23.16 -3.34 -9.46
C GLN A 247 -24.54 -4.04 -9.45
N SER A 248 -24.58 -5.37 -9.22
CA SER A 248 -25.83 -6.13 -9.14
C SER A 248 -26.73 -5.67 -7.97
N GLN A 249 -26.12 -5.08 -6.95
CA GLN A 249 -26.82 -4.49 -5.78
C GLN A 249 -27.13 -3.00 -5.98
N GLY A 250 -26.85 -2.42 -7.16
CA GLY A 250 -27.16 -1.05 -7.53
C GLY A 250 -26.18 0.00 -6.98
N TYR A 251 -24.95 -0.37 -6.65
CA TYR A 251 -23.88 0.58 -6.36
C TYR A 251 -23.17 1.03 -7.64
N LYS A 252 -22.67 2.26 -7.65
CA LYS A 252 -21.83 2.78 -8.73
C LYS A 252 -20.39 2.32 -8.49
N ALA A 253 -20.02 1.19 -9.06
CA ALA A 253 -18.70 0.57 -8.86
C ALA A 253 -18.01 0.31 -10.20
N ASN A 254 -16.73 0.64 -10.31
CA ASN A 254 -15.87 0.36 -11.44
C ASN A 254 -14.63 -0.42 -10.98
N PHE A 255 -14.21 -1.39 -11.77
CA PHE A 255 -13.00 -2.12 -11.50
C PHE A 255 -11.77 -1.32 -11.95
N ILE A 256 -10.85 -1.07 -11.01
CA ILE A 256 -9.50 -0.55 -11.27
C ILE A 256 -8.51 -1.40 -10.49
N PRO A 257 -7.55 -2.06 -11.15
CA PRO A 257 -6.59 -2.91 -10.44
C PRO A 257 -5.69 -2.07 -9.52
N PRO A 258 -5.26 -2.62 -8.38
CA PRO A 258 -4.37 -1.91 -7.44
C PRO A 258 -2.93 -1.80 -7.98
N VAL A 259 -2.56 -2.65 -8.93
CA VAL A 259 -1.27 -2.60 -9.60
C VAL A 259 -1.45 -2.64 -11.11
N VAL A 260 -0.56 -1.97 -11.82
CA VAL A 260 -0.41 -2.09 -13.27
C VAL A 260 0.87 -2.85 -13.58
N ILE A 261 0.86 -3.56 -14.70
CA ILE A 261 2.03 -4.29 -15.18
C ILE A 261 2.56 -3.65 -16.46
N ASP A 262 3.88 -3.60 -16.57
CA ASP A 262 4.55 -3.23 -17.81
C ASP A 262 4.77 -4.46 -18.69
N LYS A 263 4.88 -4.24 -20.00
CA LYS A 263 5.17 -5.31 -20.93
C LYS A 263 6.58 -5.87 -20.69
N ASN A 264 6.65 -7.12 -20.26
CA ASN A 264 7.91 -7.79 -19.99
C ASN A 264 8.56 -8.36 -21.25
N SER A 265 9.86 -8.10 -21.41
CA SER A 265 10.68 -8.67 -22.48
C SER A 265 11.23 -10.07 -22.14
N ARG A 266 11.08 -10.52 -20.89
CA ARG A 266 11.66 -11.79 -20.37
C ARG A 266 10.61 -12.88 -20.14
N VAL A 267 9.62 -12.92 -21.01
CA VAL A 267 8.49 -13.87 -20.92
C VAL A 267 8.89 -15.22 -21.47
N LYS A 268 8.51 -16.29 -20.77
CA LYS A 268 8.59 -17.67 -21.26
C LYS A 268 7.18 -18.26 -21.26
N THR A 269 6.79 -18.83 -22.39
CA THR A 269 5.45 -19.44 -22.57
C THR A 269 5.44 -20.96 -22.47
N ASN A 270 6.58 -21.59 -22.63
CA ASN A 270 6.71 -23.06 -22.56
C ASN A 270 7.80 -23.45 -21.56
N ARG A 271 7.52 -24.46 -20.77
CA ARG A 271 8.44 -25.02 -19.78
C ARG A 271 8.47 -26.52 -19.84
N ASN A 272 9.69 -27.06 -19.79
CA ASN A 272 9.91 -28.49 -19.73
C ASN A 272 10.43 -28.85 -18.35
N ASN A 273 9.76 -29.81 -17.70
CA ASN A 273 10.12 -30.31 -16.37
C ASN A 273 10.35 -29.15 -15.37
N PRO A 274 9.34 -28.34 -15.06
CA PRO A 274 9.50 -27.17 -14.18
C PRO A 274 10.08 -27.58 -12.81
N ARG A 275 11.13 -26.86 -12.38
CA ARG A 275 11.84 -27.19 -11.14
C ARG A 275 11.95 -26.03 -10.17
N SER A 276 11.96 -24.80 -10.68
CA SER A 276 12.16 -23.61 -9.87
C SER A 276 10.86 -22.85 -9.65
N TYR A 277 10.48 -22.70 -8.40
CA TYR A 277 9.25 -22.00 -8.01
C TYR A 277 9.56 -20.79 -7.11
N CYS A 278 8.67 -19.82 -7.11
CA CYS A 278 8.74 -18.72 -6.15
C CYS A 278 7.44 -18.61 -5.34
N TYR A 279 7.59 -18.17 -4.12
CA TYR A 279 6.55 -17.69 -3.25
C TYR A 279 6.83 -16.22 -2.94
N VAL A 280 5.80 -15.37 -2.96
CA VAL A 280 5.93 -13.93 -2.68
C VAL A 280 4.88 -13.51 -1.66
N GLY A 281 5.32 -13.09 -0.49
CA GLY A 281 4.41 -12.67 0.58
C GLY A 281 5.10 -12.52 1.92
N ASN A 282 4.38 -11.92 2.88
CA ASN A 282 4.81 -11.84 4.27
C ASN A 282 4.48 -13.13 5.04
N MET A 283 4.93 -13.21 6.31
CA MET A 283 4.73 -14.39 7.17
C MET A 283 3.41 -14.37 7.95
N THR A 284 2.40 -13.64 7.51
CA THR A 284 1.10 -13.66 8.19
C THR A 284 0.43 -15.02 8.05
N GLU A 285 -0.39 -15.38 9.03
CA GLU A 285 -1.18 -16.62 9.01
C GLU A 285 -2.05 -16.73 7.76
N ASN A 286 -2.51 -15.60 7.25
CA ASN A 286 -3.29 -15.52 6.01
C ASN A 286 -2.55 -16.09 4.80
N LYS A 287 -1.23 -15.96 4.74
CA LYS A 287 -0.39 -16.37 3.60
C LYS A 287 0.00 -17.84 3.62
N ARG A 288 -0.21 -18.55 4.74
CA ARG A 288 0.06 -20.00 4.91
C ARG A 288 1.41 -20.47 4.37
N LEU A 289 2.48 -19.70 4.66
CA LEU A 289 3.85 -20.04 4.24
C LEU A 289 4.27 -21.45 4.69
N GLU A 290 3.81 -21.87 5.85
CA GLU A 290 4.08 -23.20 6.42
C GLU A 290 3.63 -24.33 5.49
N MET A 291 2.52 -24.19 4.78
CA MET A 291 2.04 -25.19 3.82
C MET A 291 3.00 -25.33 2.63
N VAL A 292 3.53 -24.23 2.13
CA VAL A 292 4.52 -24.23 1.04
C VAL A 292 5.82 -24.90 1.49
N ILE A 293 6.35 -24.52 2.66
CA ILE A 293 7.57 -25.11 3.24
C ILE A 293 7.40 -26.61 3.44
N GLN A 294 6.27 -27.05 3.97
CA GLN A 294 5.99 -28.47 4.20
C GLN A 294 5.90 -29.26 2.89
N ALA A 295 5.24 -28.71 1.84
CA ALA A 295 5.14 -29.36 0.55
C ALA A 295 6.52 -29.62 -0.09
N PHE A 296 7.38 -28.58 -0.12
CA PHE A 296 8.73 -28.71 -0.69
C PHE A 296 9.65 -29.58 0.17
N SER A 297 9.52 -29.56 1.49
CA SER A 297 10.25 -30.48 2.38
C SER A 297 9.86 -31.94 2.13
N THR A 298 8.59 -32.20 1.88
CA THR A 298 8.10 -33.54 1.54
C THR A 298 8.66 -34.01 0.19
N LEU A 299 8.62 -33.16 -0.84
CA LEU A 299 9.18 -33.48 -2.16
C LEU A 299 10.69 -33.76 -2.10
N TYR A 300 11.42 -32.98 -1.32
CA TYR A 300 12.84 -33.23 -1.06
C TYR A 300 13.08 -34.62 -0.46
N SER A 301 12.28 -34.99 0.56
CA SER A 301 12.37 -36.30 1.20
C SER A 301 12.00 -37.47 0.26
N MET A 302 11.19 -37.19 -0.78
CA MET A 302 10.86 -38.14 -1.85
C MET A 302 11.91 -38.22 -2.96
N GLY A 303 12.99 -37.44 -2.89
CA GLY A 303 14.03 -37.37 -3.93
C GLY A 303 13.59 -36.62 -5.20
N ILE A 304 12.56 -35.79 -5.13
CA ILE A 304 12.08 -34.99 -6.25
C ILE A 304 12.81 -33.66 -6.24
N ASP A 305 13.57 -33.37 -7.30
CA ASP A 305 14.45 -32.22 -7.43
C ASP A 305 13.69 -30.99 -7.89
N VAL A 306 12.90 -30.40 -6.97
CA VAL A 306 12.21 -29.12 -7.14
C VAL A 306 12.61 -28.18 -6.02
N GLU A 307 12.73 -26.89 -6.35
CA GLU A 307 13.11 -25.85 -5.39
C GLU A 307 12.08 -24.73 -5.31
N VAL A 308 12.02 -24.04 -4.16
CA VAL A 308 11.26 -22.81 -3.99
C VAL A 308 12.11 -21.72 -3.37
N THR A 309 11.98 -20.49 -3.90
CA THR A 309 12.56 -19.30 -3.31
C THR A 309 11.45 -18.47 -2.65
N LEU A 310 11.63 -18.15 -1.38
CA LEU A 310 10.70 -17.40 -0.56
C LEU A 310 11.09 -15.92 -0.56
N TYR A 311 10.27 -15.09 -1.17
CA TYR A 311 10.43 -13.64 -1.20
C TYR A 311 9.44 -12.95 -0.26
N GLY A 312 9.90 -11.92 0.43
CA GLY A 312 9.12 -11.17 1.42
C GLY A 312 9.34 -11.65 2.84
N GLY A 313 8.87 -10.84 3.80
CA GLY A 313 9.16 -11.08 5.20
C GLY A 313 10.62 -10.78 5.58
N ASP A 314 10.93 -11.02 6.85
CA ASP A 314 12.27 -10.93 7.38
C ASP A 314 12.92 -12.32 7.35
N GLU A 315 14.10 -12.43 6.73
CA GLU A 315 14.81 -13.70 6.56
C GLU A 315 15.12 -14.38 7.91
N GLN A 316 15.58 -13.60 8.88
CA GLN A 316 15.92 -14.13 10.20
C GLN A 316 14.68 -14.71 10.88
N SER A 317 13.58 -13.99 10.87
CA SER A 317 12.29 -14.44 11.43
C SER A 317 11.77 -15.72 10.76
N ILE A 318 11.97 -15.87 9.44
CA ILE A 318 11.60 -17.11 8.71
C ILE A 318 12.44 -18.28 9.21
N ARG A 319 13.77 -18.10 9.31
CA ARG A 319 14.69 -19.14 9.76
C ARG A 319 14.48 -19.51 11.22
N GLU A 320 14.16 -18.57 12.08
CA GLU A 320 13.84 -18.83 13.50
C GLU A 320 12.52 -19.60 13.66
N LYS A 321 11.49 -19.27 12.86
CA LYS A 321 10.19 -19.94 12.91
C LYS A 321 10.23 -21.36 12.35
N PHE A 322 11.04 -21.60 11.31
CA PHE A 322 11.13 -22.86 10.59
C PHE A 322 12.56 -23.43 10.71
N ILE A 323 12.84 -24.11 11.85
CA ILE A 323 14.19 -24.54 12.22
C ILE A 323 14.79 -25.58 11.26
N ASP A 324 13.98 -26.41 10.59
CA ASP A 324 14.42 -27.51 9.74
C ASP A 324 14.07 -27.28 8.25
N ILE A 325 14.47 -26.11 7.72
CA ILE A 325 14.29 -25.79 6.31
C ILE A 325 15.20 -26.67 5.45
N LYS A 326 14.62 -27.43 4.51
CA LYS A 326 15.37 -28.31 3.61
C LYS A 326 16.17 -27.53 2.57
N PRO A 327 17.27 -28.09 2.02
CA PRO A 327 18.18 -27.39 1.09
C PRO A 327 17.51 -26.86 -0.19
N ASN A 328 16.41 -27.47 -0.61
CA ASN A 328 15.62 -27.03 -1.78
C ASN A 328 14.71 -25.82 -1.50
N ILE A 329 14.74 -25.25 -0.29
CA ILE A 329 13.97 -24.06 0.10
C ILE A 329 14.94 -22.92 0.37
N LYS A 330 14.95 -21.93 -0.51
CA LYS A 330 15.81 -20.74 -0.41
C LYS A 330 15.00 -19.60 0.21
N VAL A 331 15.58 -18.92 1.20
CA VAL A 331 14.98 -17.75 1.84
C VAL A 331 15.70 -16.52 1.33
N ALA A 332 15.04 -15.72 0.50
CA ALA A 332 15.58 -14.48 -0.07
C ALA A 332 15.22 -13.24 0.75
N GLY A 333 14.20 -13.33 1.62
CA GLY A 333 13.70 -12.17 2.37
C GLY A 333 13.04 -11.12 1.48
N TYR A 334 13.00 -9.88 1.95
CA TYR A 334 12.45 -8.77 1.19
C TYR A 334 13.40 -8.36 0.06
N VAL A 335 12.84 -8.17 -1.14
CA VAL A 335 13.53 -7.62 -2.31
C VAL A 335 12.67 -6.50 -2.92
N ASP A 336 13.29 -5.48 -3.49
CA ASP A 336 12.58 -4.37 -4.14
C ASP A 336 11.88 -4.81 -5.43
N GLU A 337 12.49 -5.77 -6.15
CA GLU A 337 11.97 -6.36 -7.37
C GLU A 337 12.13 -7.88 -7.33
N VAL A 338 11.01 -8.59 -7.42
CA VAL A 338 11.02 -10.07 -7.45
C VAL A 338 11.49 -10.54 -8.84
N PRO A 339 12.57 -11.35 -8.93
CA PRO A 339 13.09 -11.81 -10.20
C PRO A 339 12.27 -12.98 -10.77
N TYR A 340 11.00 -12.75 -11.11
CA TYR A 340 10.08 -13.78 -11.63
C TYR A 340 10.64 -14.55 -12.82
N TRP A 341 11.42 -13.91 -13.70
CA TRP A 341 12.03 -14.53 -14.87
C TRP A 341 13.03 -15.65 -14.58
N LYS A 342 13.47 -15.79 -13.31
CA LYS A 342 14.36 -16.89 -12.86
C LYS A 342 13.60 -18.14 -12.46
N HIS A 343 12.28 -18.09 -12.40
CA HIS A 343 11.44 -19.16 -11.92
C HIS A 343 10.55 -19.74 -13.00
N ASP A 344 10.16 -21.00 -12.85
CA ASP A 344 9.21 -21.68 -13.72
C ASP A 344 7.78 -21.49 -13.24
N GLY A 345 7.55 -21.41 -11.94
CA GLY A 345 6.23 -21.27 -11.36
C GLY A 345 6.17 -20.34 -10.16
N TYR A 346 4.96 -19.90 -9.86
CA TYR A 346 4.58 -19.12 -8.71
C TYR A 346 3.56 -19.88 -7.88
N ILE A 347 3.72 -19.86 -6.55
CA ILE A 347 2.82 -20.54 -5.62
C ILE A 347 2.24 -19.54 -4.63
N SER A 348 0.92 -19.58 -4.47
CA SER A 348 0.23 -18.86 -3.40
C SER A 348 -0.72 -19.77 -2.65
N ALA A 349 -0.49 -19.89 -1.33
CA ALA A 349 -1.34 -20.65 -0.42
C ALA A 349 -2.29 -19.76 0.39
N SER A 350 -2.46 -18.47 0.04
CA SER A 350 -3.22 -17.49 0.79
C SER A 350 -4.66 -17.92 1.06
N LYS A 351 -5.17 -17.60 2.27
CA LYS A 351 -6.58 -17.82 2.65
C LYS A 351 -7.50 -16.73 2.10
N ARG A 352 -6.97 -15.52 1.89
CA ARG A 352 -7.74 -14.34 1.46
C ARG A 352 -6.89 -13.39 0.63
N GLU A 353 -7.31 -13.16 -0.59
CA GLU A 353 -6.78 -12.15 -1.51
C GLU A 353 -7.96 -11.47 -2.22
N LEU A 354 -7.90 -10.17 -2.37
CA LEU A 354 -8.87 -9.45 -3.18
C LEU A 354 -8.44 -9.38 -4.65
N PHE A 355 -7.13 -9.20 -4.88
CA PHE A 355 -6.55 -9.07 -6.21
C PHE A 355 -5.31 -9.95 -6.43
N ALA A 356 -4.54 -10.29 -5.38
CA ALA A 356 -3.31 -11.08 -5.45
C ALA A 356 -2.25 -10.47 -6.39
N ASN A 357 -1.72 -9.28 -6.06
CA ASN A 357 -0.75 -8.54 -6.87
C ASN A 357 0.40 -9.41 -7.40
N ALA A 358 1.07 -10.15 -6.51
CA ALA A 358 2.19 -11.01 -6.86
C ALA A 358 1.82 -12.11 -7.87
N CYS A 359 0.56 -12.56 -7.85
CA CYS A 359 0.06 -13.51 -8.84
C CYS A 359 -0.05 -12.87 -10.23
N VAL A 360 -0.59 -11.65 -10.30
CA VAL A 360 -0.73 -10.90 -11.57
C VAL A 360 0.65 -10.58 -12.15
N GLU A 361 1.58 -10.17 -11.29
CA GLU A 361 2.98 -9.97 -11.68
C GLU A 361 3.60 -11.27 -12.23
N ALA A 362 3.47 -12.40 -11.53
CA ALA A 362 3.97 -13.70 -11.97
C ALA A 362 3.34 -14.13 -13.32
N MET A 363 2.03 -13.92 -13.49
CA MET A 363 1.33 -14.18 -14.75
C MET A 363 1.92 -13.37 -15.91
N SER A 364 2.32 -12.12 -15.69
CA SER A 364 2.91 -11.27 -16.72
C SER A 364 4.26 -11.77 -17.23
N PHE A 365 4.97 -12.55 -16.43
CA PHE A 365 6.21 -13.26 -16.83
C PHE A 365 5.94 -14.66 -17.40
N GLY A 366 4.67 -15.07 -17.48
CA GLY A 366 4.26 -16.39 -17.96
C GLY A 366 4.65 -17.52 -17.00
N LEU A 367 4.65 -17.32 -15.69
CA LEU A 367 4.88 -18.39 -14.73
C LEU A 367 3.68 -19.33 -14.65
N ILE A 368 3.95 -20.59 -14.34
CA ILE A 368 2.92 -21.54 -13.93
C ILE A 368 2.36 -21.08 -12.59
N CYS A 369 1.11 -20.65 -12.53
CA CYS A 369 0.49 -20.17 -11.30
C CYS A 369 -0.26 -21.30 -10.60
N ILE A 370 0.19 -21.69 -9.39
CA ILE A 370 -0.41 -22.71 -8.54
C ILE A 370 -1.00 -22.01 -7.31
N LEU A 371 -2.33 -21.96 -7.21
CA LEU A 371 -3.03 -21.11 -6.28
C LEU A 371 -4.00 -21.91 -5.39
N SER A 372 -4.11 -21.52 -4.13
CA SER A 372 -5.09 -22.15 -3.23
C SER A 372 -6.54 -21.85 -3.66
N ASN A 373 -7.38 -22.87 -3.68
CA ASN A 373 -8.79 -22.79 -4.08
C ASN A 373 -9.73 -22.25 -2.98
N VAL A 374 -9.19 -21.74 -1.89
CA VAL A 374 -9.99 -21.19 -0.78
C VAL A 374 -10.23 -19.69 -0.89
N ASP A 375 -9.51 -19.03 -1.75
CA ASP A 375 -9.50 -17.57 -1.92
C ASP A 375 -10.37 -17.11 -3.08
N ILE A 376 -10.99 -15.93 -2.93
CA ILE A 376 -11.91 -15.38 -3.94
C ILE A 376 -11.14 -15.00 -5.22
N ALA A 377 -10.01 -14.29 -5.11
CA ALA A 377 -9.24 -13.87 -6.26
C ALA A 377 -8.64 -15.09 -6.99
N HIS A 378 -8.10 -16.05 -6.25
CA HIS A 378 -7.53 -17.25 -6.82
C HIS A 378 -8.56 -18.08 -7.58
N ARG A 379 -9.75 -18.30 -6.98
CA ARG A 379 -10.87 -18.98 -7.68
C ARG A 379 -11.28 -18.24 -8.94
N TYR A 380 -11.42 -16.91 -8.85
CA TYR A 380 -11.77 -16.11 -10.01
C TYR A 380 -10.76 -16.29 -11.14
N TYR A 381 -9.46 -16.24 -10.83
CA TYR A 381 -8.40 -16.43 -11.82
C TYR A 381 -8.43 -17.85 -12.40
N GLY A 382 -8.55 -18.88 -11.58
CA GLY A 382 -8.62 -20.26 -12.03
C GLY A 382 -9.85 -20.56 -12.89
N HIS A 383 -11.00 -19.93 -12.61
CA HIS A 383 -12.18 -20.07 -13.47
C HIS A 383 -12.09 -19.32 -14.79
N LYS A 384 -11.37 -18.21 -14.83
CA LYS A 384 -11.22 -17.37 -16.04
C LYS A 384 -10.02 -17.78 -16.90
N ASN A 385 -9.08 -18.52 -16.35
CA ASN A 385 -7.85 -18.92 -17.05
C ASN A 385 -7.51 -20.40 -16.74
N LYS A 386 -7.61 -21.25 -17.76
CA LYS A 386 -7.38 -22.70 -17.65
C LYS A 386 -5.94 -23.11 -17.36
N ASP A 387 -4.97 -22.21 -17.60
CA ASP A 387 -3.55 -22.47 -17.34
C ASP A 387 -3.19 -22.23 -15.87
N ILE A 388 -4.12 -21.71 -15.06
CA ILE A 388 -3.96 -21.56 -13.61
C ILE A 388 -4.41 -22.84 -12.92
N ILE A 389 -3.56 -23.37 -12.06
CA ILE A 389 -3.80 -24.60 -11.33
C ILE A 389 -4.27 -24.30 -9.93
N LEU A 390 -5.44 -24.79 -9.56
CA LEU A 390 -5.97 -24.62 -8.19
C LEU A 390 -5.68 -25.86 -7.36
N PHE A 391 -5.46 -25.69 -6.05
CA PHE A 391 -5.34 -26.76 -5.07
C PHE A 391 -6.12 -26.48 -3.79
N ASP A 392 -6.66 -27.51 -3.17
CA ASP A 392 -7.46 -27.40 -1.94
C ASP A 392 -6.61 -27.64 -0.68
N ASP A 393 -5.68 -28.59 -0.74
CA ASP A 393 -4.85 -28.98 0.38
C ASP A 393 -3.38 -29.26 -0.01
N ILE A 394 -2.58 -29.58 1.01
CA ILE A 394 -1.14 -29.83 0.83
C ILE A 394 -0.87 -31.10 -0.01
N GLY A 395 -1.72 -32.10 0.08
CA GLY A 395 -1.57 -33.34 -0.70
C GLY A 395 -1.73 -33.09 -2.19
N GLU A 396 -2.73 -32.29 -2.56
CA GLU A 396 -2.92 -31.83 -3.95
C GLU A 396 -1.75 -30.97 -4.42
N LEU A 397 -1.27 -30.02 -3.60
CA LEU A 397 -0.10 -29.22 -3.96
C LEU A 397 1.13 -30.09 -4.24
N ILE A 398 1.40 -31.09 -3.40
CA ILE A 398 2.50 -32.05 -3.63
C ILE A 398 2.27 -32.85 -4.91
N GLY A 399 1.05 -33.32 -5.14
CA GLY A 399 0.67 -34.06 -6.35
C GLY A 399 0.88 -33.24 -7.63
N ILE A 400 0.45 -31.97 -7.64
CA ILE A 400 0.61 -31.03 -8.75
C ILE A 400 2.10 -30.79 -9.02
N LEU A 401 2.91 -30.48 -8.01
CA LEU A 401 4.34 -30.22 -8.18
C LEU A 401 5.08 -31.46 -8.70
N LYS A 402 4.72 -32.65 -8.21
CA LYS A 402 5.24 -33.92 -8.71
C LYS A 402 4.85 -34.16 -10.16
N TYR A 403 3.60 -33.93 -10.54
CA TYR A 403 3.12 -34.07 -11.92
C TYR A 403 3.89 -33.11 -12.85
N LEU A 404 4.01 -31.85 -12.49
CA LEU A 404 4.71 -30.84 -13.27
C LEU A 404 6.21 -31.17 -13.44
N PHE A 405 6.86 -31.72 -12.43
CA PHE A 405 8.25 -32.17 -12.51
C PHE A 405 8.52 -33.17 -13.62
N TYR A 406 7.55 -34.01 -13.93
CA TYR A 406 7.62 -35.00 -15.03
C TYR A 406 6.96 -34.52 -16.33
N SER A 407 6.37 -33.32 -16.33
CA SER A 407 5.63 -32.80 -17.49
C SER A 407 6.55 -32.14 -18.49
N GLU A 408 6.37 -32.47 -19.76
CA GLU A 408 6.97 -31.78 -20.89
C GLU A 408 5.96 -30.79 -21.48
N ASN A 409 6.46 -29.65 -22.01
CA ASN A 409 5.66 -28.66 -22.73
C ASN A 409 4.49 -28.04 -21.94
N VAL A 410 4.72 -27.63 -20.69
CA VAL A 410 3.74 -26.87 -19.93
C VAL A 410 3.60 -25.48 -20.55
N ASN A 411 2.46 -25.22 -21.19
CA ASN A 411 2.17 -23.96 -21.86
C ASN A 411 1.48 -22.99 -20.88
N THR A 412 1.90 -21.72 -20.89
CA THR A 412 1.36 -20.64 -20.05
C THR A 412 0.95 -19.40 -20.87
N GLN A 413 0.66 -19.57 -22.16
CA GLN A 413 0.29 -18.47 -23.05
C GLN A 413 -0.98 -17.75 -22.60
N GLU A 414 -1.99 -18.51 -22.19
CA GLU A 414 -3.26 -17.96 -21.69
C GLU A 414 -3.06 -17.13 -20.40
N THR A 415 -2.10 -17.52 -19.56
CA THR A 415 -1.75 -16.78 -18.35
C THR A 415 -1.25 -15.38 -18.68
N ILE A 416 -0.42 -15.24 -19.71
CA ILE A 416 0.09 -13.94 -20.16
C ILE A 416 -1.03 -13.09 -20.76
N ILE A 417 -1.84 -13.69 -21.66
CA ILE A 417 -2.98 -12.99 -22.27
C ILE A 417 -3.95 -12.49 -21.18
N PHE A 418 -4.19 -13.32 -20.18
CA PHE A 418 -5.04 -12.92 -19.06
C PHE A 418 -4.45 -11.75 -18.27
N ALA A 419 -3.12 -11.73 -18.04
CA ALA A 419 -2.45 -10.65 -17.34
C ALA A 419 -2.44 -9.34 -18.14
N GLU A 420 -2.47 -9.37 -19.47
CA GLU A 420 -2.44 -8.16 -20.32
C GLU A 420 -3.58 -7.18 -20.01
N LYS A 421 -4.73 -7.64 -19.51
CA LYS A 421 -5.82 -6.76 -19.09
C LYS A 421 -5.44 -5.79 -17.96
N TYR A 422 -4.36 -6.10 -17.23
CA TYR A 422 -3.78 -5.28 -16.16
C TYR A 422 -2.59 -4.44 -16.64
N ALA A 423 -2.25 -4.51 -17.94
CA ALA A 423 -1.21 -3.68 -18.53
C ALA A 423 -1.59 -2.21 -18.43
N ILE A 424 -0.59 -1.36 -18.20
CA ILE A 424 -0.77 0.09 -17.99
C ILE A 424 -1.68 0.73 -19.03
N ARG A 425 -1.50 0.41 -20.33
CA ARG A 425 -2.33 0.92 -21.43
C ARG A 425 -3.82 0.64 -21.24
N ASN A 426 -4.19 -0.61 -20.87
CA ASN A 426 -5.58 -1.02 -20.70
C ASN A 426 -6.23 -0.42 -19.44
N VAL A 427 -5.41 -0.15 -18.42
CA VAL A 427 -5.87 0.50 -17.19
C VAL A 427 -6.05 1.99 -17.39
N VAL A 428 -5.17 2.64 -18.15
CA VAL A 428 -5.30 4.06 -18.56
C VAL A 428 -6.61 4.29 -19.30
N GLU A 429 -6.98 3.43 -20.26
CA GLU A 429 -8.27 3.52 -20.96
C GLU A 429 -9.45 3.49 -19.99
N ARG A 430 -9.45 2.59 -19.02
CA ARG A 430 -10.49 2.54 -17.97
C ARG A 430 -10.55 3.80 -17.10
N PHE A 431 -9.39 4.42 -16.84
CA PHE A 431 -9.35 5.69 -16.10
C PHE A 431 -9.98 6.84 -16.87
N LEU A 432 -9.85 6.84 -18.19
CA LEU A 432 -10.48 7.86 -19.04
C LEU A 432 -12.02 7.74 -19.11
N GLU A 433 -12.55 6.57 -18.74
CA GLU A 433 -14.01 6.32 -18.69
C GLU A 433 -14.66 6.71 -17.34
N LEU A 434 -13.87 7.11 -16.32
CA LEU A 434 -14.37 7.54 -15.01
C LEU A 434 -14.99 8.92 -15.02
#